data_f0e334aa5292bf1e3cb0f6b9b8816374
#
_entry.id   f0e334aa5292bf1e3cb0f6b9b8816374
#
_cell.length_a   1.000
_cell.length_b   1.000
_cell.length_c   1.000
_cell.angle_alpha   90.00
_cell.angle_beta   90.00
_cell.angle_gamma   90.00
#
_symmetry.space_group_name_H-M   'P 1'
#
loop_
_entity.id
_entity.type
_entity.pdbx_description
1 polymer ?
#
loop_
_entity_poly.entity_id
_entity_poly.type
_entity_poly.pdbx_seq_one_letter_code
_entity_poly.pdbx_strand_id
1 'polypeptide(L)'
;PFLFLPVENAPRSYRLYAEWRPKGMYKFEADTLAFTNVFGISTRPFKQEIRVRSLDDYSSLFVKLELADTGAVVQLLNKADKVVRSVRAIDGKADFFFVKPGEYYLRLFIDRNGNDRWDTGDYRSGRQAEEVFYFPKPMQLRAKWEVEQDWDVRGIPLTRQKASEITKQKPDKEKQIKNRNAERDREMQRR
;
A
#
# COMPACT_ATOMS: atom_id res chain seq x y z
N PRO A 1 1.84 31.98 1.33
CA PRO A 1 2.17 31.54 -0.02
C PRO A 1 1.70 30.11 -0.21
N PHE A 2 1.17 29.79 -1.40
CA PHE A 2 0.78 28.44 -1.78
C PHE A 2 1.24 28.17 -3.22
N LEU A 3 1.42 26.89 -3.57
CA LEU A 3 1.67 26.42 -4.93
C LEU A 3 0.52 25.48 -5.34
N PHE A 4 0.02 25.67 -6.55
CA PHE A 4 -1.04 24.86 -7.13
C PHE A 4 -0.53 24.30 -8.45
N LEU A 5 -0.16 23.01 -8.45
CA LEU A 5 0.52 22.36 -9.56
C LEU A 5 -0.28 21.19 -10.12
N PRO A 6 -0.28 20.97 -11.44
CA PRO A 6 -0.90 19.78 -12.03
C PRO A 6 -0.17 18.51 -11.55
N VAL A 7 -0.90 17.42 -11.42
CA VAL A 7 -0.35 16.10 -11.09
C VAL A 7 0.02 15.39 -12.39
N GLU A 8 1.28 14.94 -12.49
CA GLU A 8 1.74 14.15 -13.64
C GLU A 8 0.90 12.89 -13.82
N ASN A 9 0.57 12.56 -15.06
CA ASN A 9 -0.23 11.39 -15.44
C ASN A 9 -1.65 11.32 -14.84
N ALA A 10 -2.15 12.41 -14.25
CA ALA A 10 -3.51 12.49 -13.72
C ALA A 10 -4.21 13.74 -14.27
N PRO A 11 -4.82 13.66 -15.46
CA PRO A 11 -5.48 14.81 -16.08
C PRO A 11 -6.58 15.36 -15.16
N ARG A 12 -6.69 16.69 -15.12
CA ARG A 12 -7.63 17.45 -14.27
C ARG A 12 -7.40 17.31 -12.76
N SER A 13 -6.26 16.77 -12.35
CA SER A 13 -5.88 16.67 -10.95
C SER A 13 -4.79 17.68 -10.63
N TYR A 14 -4.95 18.37 -9.53
CA TYR A 14 -4.01 19.39 -9.06
C TYR A 14 -3.64 19.12 -7.61
N ARG A 15 -2.43 19.49 -7.25
CA ARG A 15 -1.95 19.38 -5.88
C ARG A 15 -1.68 20.77 -5.32
N LEU A 16 -2.31 21.05 -4.18
CA LEU A 16 -2.12 22.30 -3.44
C LEU A 16 -1.03 22.09 -2.38
N TYR A 17 0.03 22.87 -2.48
CA TYR A 17 1.09 22.94 -1.49
C TYR A 17 0.95 24.26 -0.73
N ALA A 18 0.96 24.20 0.58
CA ALA A 18 0.93 25.35 1.45
C ALA A 18 1.66 25.05 2.76
N GLU A 19 1.91 26.04 3.56
CA GLU A 19 2.45 25.87 4.91
C GLU A 19 1.33 25.36 5.85
N TRP A 20 1.14 24.05 5.88
CA TRP A 20 0.13 23.40 6.70
C TRP A 20 0.59 23.28 8.15
N ARG A 21 0.00 24.07 9.05
CA ARG A 21 0.30 23.98 10.49
C ARG A 21 -0.61 22.95 11.15
N PRO A 22 -0.06 22.05 12.03
CA PRO A 22 -0.88 21.13 12.80
C PRO A 22 -1.99 21.86 13.56
N LYS A 23 -3.18 21.25 13.62
CA LYS A 23 -4.41 21.81 14.20
C LYS A 23 -4.93 23.09 13.51
N GLY A 24 -4.31 23.53 12.41
CA GLY A 24 -4.75 24.68 11.63
C GLY A 24 -6.06 24.41 10.90
N MET A 25 -6.85 25.48 10.75
CA MET A 25 -8.03 25.50 9.88
C MET A 25 -7.72 26.42 8.70
N TYR A 26 -7.95 25.93 7.50
CA TYR A 26 -7.70 26.66 6.26
C TYR A 26 -8.96 26.65 5.42
N LYS A 27 -9.12 27.68 4.63
CA LYS A 27 -10.22 27.80 3.69
C LYS A 27 -9.65 27.93 2.29
N PHE A 28 -10.01 27.01 1.42
CA PHE A 28 -9.72 27.12 0.00
C PHE A 28 -10.94 27.70 -0.70
N GLU A 29 -10.75 28.83 -1.36
CA GLU A 29 -11.80 29.50 -2.14
C GLU A 29 -11.34 29.58 -3.59
N ALA A 30 -12.21 29.20 -4.50
CA ALA A 30 -12.04 29.43 -5.93
C ALA A 30 -13.17 30.33 -6.41
N ASP A 31 -12.80 31.45 -7.01
CA ASP A 31 -13.75 32.40 -7.57
C ASP A 31 -14.31 31.93 -8.91
N THR A 32 -15.33 32.64 -9.40
CA THR A 32 -15.80 32.53 -10.79
C THR A 32 -14.63 32.78 -11.72
N LEU A 33 -14.47 31.99 -12.80
CA LEU A 33 -13.35 32.05 -13.75
C LEU A 33 -12.03 31.47 -13.25
N ALA A 34 -11.93 30.96 -12.02
CA ALA A 34 -10.71 30.32 -11.52
C ALA A 34 -10.27 29.13 -12.40
N PHE A 35 -11.23 28.41 -12.96
CA PHE A 35 -10.99 27.32 -13.91
C PHE A 35 -11.97 27.43 -15.07
N THR A 36 -11.49 27.13 -16.27
CA THR A 36 -12.31 27.09 -17.49
C THR A 36 -12.15 25.73 -18.14
N ASN A 37 -13.24 25.11 -18.57
CA ASN A 37 -13.20 23.85 -19.26
C ASN A 37 -12.84 24.06 -20.76
N VAL A 38 -12.68 22.95 -21.50
CA VAL A 38 -12.33 22.97 -22.93
C VAL A 38 -13.39 23.62 -23.82
N PHE A 39 -14.61 23.81 -23.31
CA PHE A 39 -15.73 24.47 -24.01
C PHE A 39 -15.87 25.94 -23.62
N GLY A 40 -14.92 26.51 -22.88
CA GLY A 40 -14.96 27.91 -22.44
C GLY A 40 -15.92 28.18 -21.27
N ILE A 41 -16.50 27.14 -20.66
CA ILE A 41 -17.39 27.29 -19.51
C ILE A 41 -16.56 27.40 -18.23
N SER A 42 -16.76 28.49 -17.50
CA SER A 42 -16.05 28.73 -16.24
C SER A 42 -16.69 28.03 -15.06
N THR A 43 -15.87 27.75 -14.04
CA THR A 43 -16.36 27.18 -12.78
C THR A 43 -17.24 28.19 -12.03
N ARG A 44 -18.19 27.62 -11.26
CA ARG A 44 -18.89 28.40 -10.22
C ARG A 44 -17.97 28.56 -9.02
N PRO A 45 -18.10 29.66 -8.26
CA PRO A 45 -17.31 29.82 -7.05
C PRO A 45 -17.59 28.67 -6.06
N PHE A 46 -16.56 28.14 -5.45
CA PHE A 46 -16.71 27.16 -4.40
C PHE A 46 -15.76 27.42 -3.24
N LYS A 47 -16.14 26.91 -2.08
CA LYS A 47 -15.38 27.07 -0.83
C LYS A 47 -15.22 25.70 -0.20
N GLN A 48 -14.00 25.39 0.22
CA GLN A 48 -13.66 24.14 0.90
C GLN A 48 -12.90 24.44 2.18
N GLU A 49 -13.41 23.95 3.29
CA GLU A 49 -12.69 24.00 4.56
C GLU A 49 -11.75 22.80 4.69
N ILE A 50 -10.51 23.07 5.08
CA ILE A 50 -9.46 22.07 5.26
C ILE A 50 -8.99 22.18 6.72
N ARG A 51 -9.19 21.11 7.48
CA ARG A 51 -8.70 20.99 8.85
C ARG A 51 -7.46 20.10 8.87
N VAL A 52 -6.33 20.66 9.29
CA VAL A 52 -5.09 19.91 9.47
C VAL A 52 -5.12 19.19 10.81
N ARG A 53 -4.86 17.89 10.79
CA ARG A 53 -4.85 17.07 11.99
C ARG A 53 -3.68 17.42 12.91
N SER A 54 -3.79 17.10 14.19
CA SER A 54 -2.67 17.13 15.12
C SER A 54 -1.61 16.09 14.76
N LEU A 55 -0.35 16.36 15.06
CA LEU A 55 0.70 15.35 14.99
C LEU A 55 0.41 14.17 15.94
N ASP A 56 -0.23 14.49 17.06
CA ASP A 56 -0.66 13.50 18.06
C ASP A 56 -1.70 12.49 17.54
N ASP A 57 -2.34 12.77 16.39
CA ASP A 57 -3.31 11.85 15.77
C ASP A 57 -2.63 10.73 14.96
N TYR A 58 -1.31 10.73 14.90
CA TYR A 58 -0.52 9.78 14.11
C TYR A 58 0.39 8.95 15.00
N SER A 59 0.94 7.90 14.42
CA SER A 59 2.01 7.07 14.97
C SER A 59 3.21 7.06 14.04
N SER A 60 4.35 6.63 14.56
CA SER A 60 5.56 6.32 13.79
C SER A 60 5.88 4.85 13.93
N LEU A 61 6.38 4.24 12.85
CA LEU A 61 6.84 2.86 12.83
C LEU A 61 8.26 2.83 12.26
N PHE A 62 9.20 2.31 13.05
CA PHE A 62 10.60 2.13 12.70
C PHE A 62 10.88 0.65 12.50
N VAL A 63 11.21 0.27 11.27
CA VAL A 63 11.52 -1.13 10.94
C VAL A 63 13.00 -1.28 10.74
N LYS A 64 13.63 -2.15 11.55
CA LYS A 64 15.02 -2.55 11.41
C LYS A 64 15.08 -3.90 10.70
N LEU A 65 15.79 -3.96 9.61
CA LEU A 65 15.91 -5.16 8.78
C LEU A 65 17.23 -5.87 9.05
N GLU A 66 17.16 -7.14 9.38
CA GLU A 66 18.29 -8.04 9.32
C GLU A 66 18.34 -8.66 7.93
N LEU A 67 18.98 -7.94 7.01
CA LEU A 67 19.07 -8.32 5.60
C LEU A 67 20.39 -7.81 5.01
N ALA A 68 21.12 -8.70 4.35
CA ALA A 68 22.38 -8.36 3.69
C ALA A 68 22.18 -7.71 2.30
N ASP A 69 20.97 -7.85 1.73
CA ASP A 69 20.68 -7.34 0.39
C ASP A 69 20.44 -5.83 0.40
N THR A 70 20.96 -5.16 -0.63
CA THR A 70 20.69 -3.74 -0.89
C THR A 70 19.43 -3.59 -1.75
N GLY A 71 18.79 -2.43 -1.69
CA GLY A 71 17.60 -2.14 -2.51
C GLY A 71 16.30 -2.67 -1.93
N ALA A 72 16.25 -2.97 -0.62
CA ALA A 72 15.01 -3.37 0.02
C ALA A 72 14.00 -2.22 0.07
N VAL A 73 12.77 -2.47 -0.38
CA VAL A 73 11.63 -1.55 -0.27
C VAL A 73 10.60 -2.17 0.67
N VAL A 74 10.34 -1.50 1.78
CA VAL A 74 9.34 -1.93 2.77
C VAL A 74 8.00 -1.26 2.47
N GLN A 75 6.94 -2.03 2.47
CA GLN A 75 5.58 -1.57 2.21
C GLN A 75 4.68 -1.84 3.40
N LEU A 76 3.95 -0.82 3.78
CA LEU A 76 2.89 -0.91 4.77
C LEU A 76 1.57 -1.22 4.05
N LEU A 77 0.93 -2.32 4.42
CA LEU A 77 -0.31 -2.81 3.80
C LEU A 77 -1.48 -2.67 4.77
N ASN A 78 -2.67 -2.46 4.22
CA ASN A 78 -3.91 -2.57 4.99
C ASN A 78 -4.47 -4.01 5.00
N LYS A 79 -5.58 -4.24 5.71
CA LYS A 79 -6.28 -5.55 5.76
C LYS A 79 -6.74 -6.09 4.40
N ALA A 80 -6.86 -5.22 3.40
CA ALA A 80 -7.24 -5.61 2.04
C ALA A 80 -6.01 -5.95 1.15
N ASP A 81 -4.83 -6.11 1.75
CA ASP A 81 -3.55 -6.36 1.05
C ASP A 81 -3.20 -5.23 0.04
N LYS A 82 -3.67 -4.00 0.33
CA LYS A 82 -3.36 -2.82 -0.48
C LYS A 82 -2.26 -2.02 0.17
N VAL A 83 -1.31 -1.56 -0.64
CA VAL A 83 -0.22 -0.70 -0.21
C VAL A 83 -0.76 0.65 0.24
N VAL A 84 -0.46 1.04 1.47
CA VAL A 84 -0.78 2.35 2.06
C VAL A 84 0.41 3.28 1.90
N ARG A 85 1.63 2.76 2.09
CA ARG A 85 2.88 3.49 1.97
C ARG A 85 4.03 2.55 1.63
N SER A 86 5.01 3.06 0.87
CA SER A 86 6.27 2.39 0.57
C SER A 86 7.43 3.26 1.02
N VAL A 87 8.46 2.66 1.56
CA VAL A 87 9.71 3.33 1.98
C VAL A 87 10.88 2.44 1.56
N ARG A 88 11.87 3.02 0.88
CA ARG A 88 13.14 2.36 0.60
C ARG A 88 13.97 2.29 1.90
N ALA A 89 14.48 1.14 2.22
CA ALA A 89 15.35 0.98 3.37
C ALA A 89 16.71 1.63 3.10
N ILE A 90 17.21 2.37 4.08
CA ILE A 90 18.55 2.98 4.11
C ILE A 90 19.27 2.41 5.32
N ASP A 91 20.44 1.85 5.10
CA ASP A 91 21.24 1.22 6.15
C ASP A 91 20.45 0.22 7.00
N GLY A 92 19.63 -0.60 6.34
CA GLY A 92 18.79 -1.60 6.99
C GLY A 92 17.61 -1.03 7.78
N LYS A 93 17.23 0.24 7.60
CA LYS A 93 16.13 0.88 8.32
C LYS A 93 15.08 1.42 7.35
N ALA A 94 13.83 1.23 7.68
CA ALA A 94 12.70 1.80 6.97
C ALA A 94 11.74 2.49 7.94
N ASP A 95 11.70 3.82 7.88
CA ASP A 95 10.99 4.66 8.83
C ASP A 95 9.69 5.20 8.23
N PHE A 96 8.59 4.91 8.90
CA PHE A 96 7.26 5.37 8.52
C PHE A 96 6.77 6.42 9.52
N PHE A 97 6.78 7.69 9.11
CA PHE A 97 6.27 8.80 9.93
C PHE A 97 4.80 9.10 9.58
N PHE A 98 4.06 9.64 10.52
CA PHE A 98 2.68 10.12 10.34
C PHE A 98 1.74 9.04 9.77
N VAL A 99 1.84 7.84 10.31
CA VAL A 99 0.93 6.74 9.98
C VAL A 99 -0.35 6.91 10.79
N LYS A 100 -1.50 6.76 10.13
CA LYS A 100 -2.79 6.77 10.84
C LYS A 100 -2.88 5.58 11.77
N PRO A 101 -3.51 5.71 12.95
CA PRO A 101 -3.79 4.57 13.80
C PRO A 101 -4.57 3.48 13.07
N GLY A 102 -4.22 2.23 13.33
CA GLY A 102 -4.87 1.09 12.67
C GLY A 102 -4.02 -0.16 12.72
N GLU A 103 -4.54 -1.21 12.10
CA GLU A 103 -3.86 -2.47 11.92
C GLU A 103 -3.27 -2.55 10.51
N TYR A 104 -2.00 -2.89 10.45
CA TYR A 104 -1.22 -2.93 9.23
C TYR A 104 -0.41 -4.21 9.13
N TYR A 105 0.04 -4.53 7.92
CA TYR A 105 0.91 -5.64 7.61
C TYR A 105 2.14 -5.12 6.88
N LEU A 106 3.28 -5.79 7.04
CA LEU A 106 4.50 -5.41 6.34
C LEU A 106 4.81 -6.39 5.22
N ARG A 107 5.18 -5.84 4.10
CA ARG A 107 5.74 -6.55 2.94
C ARG A 107 7.04 -5.87 2.54
N LEU A 108 8.02 -6.65 2.15
CA LEU A 108 9.29 -6.19 1.62
C LEU A 108 9.53 -6.83 0.27
N PHE A 109 10.08 -6.11 -0.67
CA PHE A 109 10.63 -6.68 -1.89
C PHE A 109 12.03 -6.11 -2.15
N ILE A 110 12.85 -6.88 -2.88
CA ILE A 110 14.20 -6.47 -3.27
C ILE A 110 14.12 -5.84 -4.66
N ASP A 111 14.14 -4.52 -4.69
CA ASP A 111 14.15 -3.73 -5.91
C ASP A 111 15.54 -3.75 -6.54
N ARG A 112 15.71 -4.56 -7.57
CA ARG A 112 17.00 -4.76 -8.25
C ARG A 112 17.32 -3.69 -9.27
N ASN A 113 16.31 -3.04 -9.82
CA ASN A 113 16.46 -2.04 -10.88
C ASN A 113 16.31 -0.59 -10.40
N GLY A 114 15.93 -0.38 -9.15
CA GLY A 114 15.84 0.95 -8.53
C GLY A 114 14.61 1.76 -8.92
N ASN A 115 13.52 1.10 -9.37
CA ASN A 115 12.31 1.78 -9.82
C ASN A 115 11.23 1.96 -8.75
N ASP A 116 11.46 1.51 -7.51
CA ASP A 116 10.55 1.51 -6.36
C ASP A 116 9.24 0.75 -6.58
N ARG A 117 9.23 -0.16 -7.55
CA ARG A 117 8.09 -1.02 -7.89
C ARG A 117 8.52 -2.46 -7.93
N TRP A 118 7.65 -3.33 -7.48
CA TRP A 118 7.89 -4.75 -7.63
C TRP A 118 7.71 -5.18 -9.09
N ASP A 119 8.73 -5.83 -9.64
CA ASP A 119 8.74 -6.32 -11.00
C ASP A 119 8.51 -7.82 -11.08
N THR A 120 7.64 -8.21 -12.01
CA THR A 120 7.43 -9.61 -12.37
C THR A 120 8.61 -10.15 -13.14
N GLY A 121 8.78 -11.48 -13.14
CA GLY A 121 9.74 -12.12 -14.02
C GLY A 121 9.36 -11.93 -15.49
N ASP A 122 10.37 -12.07 -16.35
CA ASP A 122 10.18 -12.11 -17.80
C ASP A 122 10.81 -13.39 -18.34
N TYR A 123 9.96 -14.29 -18.82
CA TYR A 123 10.37 -15.60 -19.35
C TYR A 123 11.27 -15.46 -20.57
N ARG A 124 11.02 -14.46 -21.45
CA ARG A 124 11.79 -14.29 -22.69
C ARG A 124 13.23 -13.88 -22.44
N SER A 125 13.44 -13.03 -21.44
CA SER A 125 14.78 -12.59 -21.02
C SER A 125 15.42 -13.46 -19.96
N GLY A 126 14.74 -14.52 -19.50
CA GLY A 126 15.21 -15.38 -18.40
C GLY A 126 15.29 -14.70 -17.06
N ARG A 127 14.63 -13.53 -16.89
CA ARG A 127 14.67 -12.76 -15.65
C ARG A 127 13.65 -13.27 -14.65
N GLN A 128 14.11 -13.59 -13.44
CA GLN A 128 13.24 -13.96 -12.34
C GLN A 128 12.51 -12.74 -11.76
N ALA A 129 11.32 -12.97 -11.19
CA ALA A 129 10.61 -11.96 -10.42
C ALA A 129 11.45 -11.50 -9.21
N GLU A 130 11.22 -10.30 -8.76
CA GLU A 130 11.83 -9.78 -7.55
C GLU A 130 11.34 -10.53 -6.32
N GLU A 131 12.26 -10.79 -5.39
CA GLU A 131 11.95 -11.52 -4.15
C GLU A 131 11.02 -10.70 -3.26
N VAL A 132 10.00 -11.35 -2.72
CA VAL A 132 9.01 -10.73 -1.82
C VAL A 132 8.95 -11.48 -0.51
N PHE A 133 8.98 -10.72 0.57
CA PHE A 133 8.90 -11.23 1.93
C PHE A 133 7.73 -10.55 2.67
N TYR A 134 7.16 -11.25 3.64
CA TYR A 134 6.12 -10.72 4.50
C TYR A 134 6.50 -10.87 5.97
N PHE A 135 6.17 -9.87 6.76
CA PHE A 135 6.24 -9.99 8.21
C PHE A 135 5.00 -10.76 8.71
N PRO A 136 5.18 -11.81 9.53
CA PRO A 136 4.10 -12.76 9.81
C PRO A 136 3.01 -12.25 10.75
N LYS A 137 3.25 -11.14 11.44
CA LYS A 137 2.34 -10.61 12.44
C LYS A 137 1.75 -9.27 12.02
N PRO A 138 0.47 -8.99 12.35
CA PRO A 138 -0.09 -7.66 12.17
C PRO A 138 0.59 -6.65 13.11
N MET A 139 0.73 -5.41 12.63
CA MET A 139 1.25 -4.28 13.38
C MET A 139 0.09 -3.42 13.84
N GLN A 140 -0.11 -3.30 15.16
CA GLN A 140 -1.11 -2.43 15.75
C GLN A 140 -0.49 -1.07 16.05
N LEU A 141 -0.89 -0.05 15.30
CA LEU A 141 -0.43 1.32 15.50
C LEU A 141 -1.51 2.15 16.19
N ARG A 142 -1.16 2.79 17.29
CA ARG A 142 -2.06 3.71 18.02
C ARG A 142 -1.52 5.13 17.95
N ALA A 143 -2.41 6.10 18.05
CA ALA A 143 -2.03 7.51 18.08
C ALA A 143 -0.97 7.79 19.15
N LYS A 144 -0.01 8.65 18.85
CA LYS A 144 1.14 9.02 19.68
C LYS A 144 2.16 7.89 19.96
N TRP A 145 1.98 6.72 19.34
CA TRP A 145 2.93 5.63 19.53
C TRP A 145 4.08 5.71 18.54
N GLU A 146 5.25 5.41 19.06
CA GLU A 146 6.45 5.10 18.30
C GLU A 146 6.71 3.60 18.49
N VAL A 147 6.63 2.86 17.39
CA VAL A 147 6.77 1.40 17.39
C VAL A 147 8.06 1.04 16.68
N GLU A 148 8.94 0.32 17.37
CA GLU A 148 10.13 -0.27 16.76
C GLU A 148 9.86 -1.75 16.48
N GLN A 149 10.27 -2.21 15.30
CA GLN A 149 10.13 -3.59 14.87
C GLN A 149 11.43 -4.08 14.23
N ASP A 150 12.07 -5.05 14.88
CA ASP A 150 13.14 -5.80 14.26
C ASP A 150 12.56 -6.90 13.37
N TRP A 151 13.11 -7.06 12.19
CA TRP A 151 12.63 -8.03 11.21
C TRP A 151 13.80 -8.80 10.61
N ASP A 152 13.99 -10.05 11.05
CA ASP A 152 14.79 -11.03 10.35
C ASP A 152 13.97 -11.51 9.11
N VAL A 153 14.36 -10.98 7.96
CA VAL A 153 13.61 -11.16 6.71
C VAL A 153 13.66 -12.60 6.23
N ARG A 154 14.74 -13.32 6.47
CA ARG A 154 14.98 -14.70 6.00
C ARG A 154 14.79 -15.76 7.08
N GLY A 155 14.58 -15.37 8.32
CA GLY A 155 14.45 -16.29 9.45
C GLY A 155 13.20 -17.18 9.43
N ILE A 156 12.19 -16.80 8.63
CA ILE A 156 10.95 -17.58 8.50
C ILE A 156 10.80 -18.06 7.05
N PRO A 157 10.44 -19.33 6.81
CA PRO A 157 10.19 -19.84 5.47
C PRO A 157 9.11 -19.05 4.74
N LEU A 158 9.30 -18.76 3.45
CA LEU A 158 8.40 -17.95 2.62
C LEU A 158 6.94 -18.40 2.69
N THR A 159 6.70 -19.70 2.79
CA THR A 159 5.36 -20.30 2.87
C THR A 159 4.60 -19.96 4.15
N ARG A 160 5.29 -19.49 5.19
CA ARG A 160 4.73 -19.15 6.52
C ARG A 160 4.81 -17.67 6.86
N GLN A 161 5.34 -16.85 5.97
CA GLN A 161 5.52 -15.41 6.23
C GLN A 161 4.24 -14.62 6.09
N LYS A 162 3.39 -14.94 5.10
CA LYS A 162 2.19 -14.16 4.85
C LYS A 162 1.10 -14.48 5.87
N ALA A 163 0.62 -13.44 6.57
CA ALA A 163 -0.45 -13.57 7.54
C ALA A 163 -1.74 -14.09 6.88
N SER A 164 -2.48 -14.95 7.59
CA SER A 164 -3.71 -15.59 7.09
C SER A 164 -4.81 -14.59 6.73
N GLU A 165 -4.85 -13.46 7.46
CA GLU A 165 -5.84 -12.41 7.30
C GLU A 165 -5.77 -11.71 5.94
N ILE A 166 -4.55 -11.56 5.41
CA ILE A 166 -4.30 -10.95 4.10
C ILE A 166 -4.05 -11.97 2.98
N THR A 167 -4.14 -13.27 3.30
CA THR A 167 -3.98 -14.33 2.31
C THR A 167 -5.30 -14.51 1.55
N LYS A 168 -5.30 -14.14 0.26
CA LYS A 168 -6.49 -14.25 -0.60
C LYS A 168 -6.81 -15.70 -0.99
N GLN A 169 -5.79 -16.53 -1.15
CA GLN A 169 -5.96 -17.96 -1.34
C GLN A 169 -6.09 -18.61 0.04
N LYS A 170 -7.32 -18.84 0.48
CA LYS A 170 -7.53 -19.75 1.59
C LYS A 170 -7.01 -21.13 1.18
N PRO A 171 -6.24 -21.82 2.04
CA PRO A 171 -5.89 -23.22 1.78
C PRO A 171 -7.19 -23.95 1.46
N ASP A 172 -7.16 -24.74 0.43
CA ASP A 172 -8.33 -25.37 -0.15
C ASP A 172 -9.24 -25.93 0.95
N LYS A 173 -10.47 -25.44 1.05
CA LYS A 173 -11.56 -26.34 1.34
C LYS A 173 -11.39 -27.46 0.33
N GLU A 174 -11.14 -28.70 0.79
CA GLU A 174 -11.06 -29.86 -0.06
C GLU A 174 -12.06 -29.68 -1.18
N LYS A 175 -11.55 -29.41 -2.37
CA LYS A 175 -12.37 -29.43 -3.56
C LYS A 175 -12.78 -30.88 -3.66
N GLN A 176 -14.00 -31.19 -3.21
CA GLN A 176 -14.60 -32.45 -3.57
C GLN A 176 -14.56 -32.49 -5.09
N ILE A 177 -13.62 -33.26 -5.61
CA ILE A 177 -13.54 -33.55 -7.04
C ILE A 177 -14.84 -34.24 -7.35
N LYS A 178 -15.83 -33.47 -7.84
CA LYS A 178 -17.07 -34.06 -8.36
C LYS A 178 -16.65 -34.94 -9.50
N ASN A 179 -16.68 -36.25 -9.26
CA ASN A 179 -16.40 -37.24 -10.27
C ASN A 179 -17.61 -37.26 -11.25
N ARG A 180 -17.54 -36.32 -12.23
CA ARG A 180 -18.59 -36.20 -13.26
C ARG A 180 -18.85 -37.49 -14.03
N ASN A 181 -17.86 -38.38 -14.13
CA ASN A 181 -18.04 -39.65 -14.78
C ASN A 181 -18.93 -40.57 -13.93
N ALA A 182 -18.73 -40.61 -12.63
CA ALA A 182 -19.58 -41.40 -11.72
C ALA A 182 -21.02 -40.84 -11.65
N GLU A 183 -21.21 -39.51 -11.81
CA GLU A 183 -22.56 -38.94 -11.92
C GLU A 183 -23.26 -39.37 -13.23
N ARG A 184 -22.56 -39.31 -14.37
CA ARG A 184 -23.07 -39.77 -15.67
C ARG A 184 -23.43 -41.25 -15.69
N ASP A 185 -22.59 -42.11 -15.09
CA ASP A 185 -22.84 -43.55 -15.02
C ASP A 185 -24.09 -43.86 -14.17
N ARG A 186 -24.32 -43.11 -13.09
CA ARG A 186 -25.54 -43.22 -12.28
C ARG A 186 -26.79 -42.75 -13.02
N GLU A 187 -26.69 -41.71 -13.86
CA GLU A 187 -27.81 -41.24 -14.68
C GLU A 187 -28.15 -42.22 -15.80
N MET A 188 -27.15 -42.87 -16.39
CA MET A 188 -27.37 -43.92 -17.42
C MET A 188 -27.98 -45.18 -16.83
N GLN A 189 -27.66 -45.56 -15.60
CA GLN A 189 -28.27 -46.74 -14.92
C GLN A 189 -29.71 -46.46 -14.43
N ARG A 190 -30.18 -45.23 -14.43
CA ARG A 190 -31.55 -44.84 -14.03
C ARG A 190 -32.51 -44.74 -15.21
N ARG A 191 -32.04 -44.90 -16.44
CA ARG A 191 -32.85 -45.00 -17.69
C ARG A 191 -33.00 -46.47 -18.11
#